data_d0f806ad94fcf9bb4b89bc7b25dcd2dc
#
_entry.id   d0f806ad94fcf9bb4b89bc7b25dcd2dc
#
_cell.length_a   1.000
_cell.length_b   1.000
_cell.length_c   1.000
_cell.angle_alpha   90.00
_cell.angle_beta   90.00
_cell.angle_gamma   90.00
#
_symmetry.space_group_name_H-M   'P 1'
#
loop_
_entity.id
_entity.type
_entity.pdbx_description
1 polymer ?
#
loop_
_entity_poly.entity_id
_entity_poly.type
_entity_poly.pdbx_seq_one_letter_code
_entity_poly.pdbx_strand_id
1 'polypeptide(L)'
;MSDRSHGESALVQFSERLTNSAAFGTLFREGMDLVEETAAYLDGAGRTEAKALDRSVSLTYATESMRLTTRLMQLASWLLLHRAVKEGEMTLSQANREKTKVKLSAADPGPDDMIEKLPQQLQDLIGRSMALQSKVRRLDVTIHAPAAERAAIGNPLVPQLNRLKAAFER
;
A
#
# COMPACT_ATOMS: atom_id res chain seq x y z
N MET A 1 -30.58 -22.96 -0.39
CA MET A 1 -29.15 -23.21 -0.47
C MET A 1 -28.47 -22.43 -1.64
N SER A 2 -29.15 -21.46 -2.22
CA SER A 2 -28.68 -20.74 -3.44
C SER A 2 -28.23 -19.31 -3.22
N ASP A 3 -28.16 -18.84 -2.00
CA ASP A 3 -27.95 -17.39 -1.73
C ASP A 3 -26.47 -17.01 -1.48
N ARG A 4 -25.60 -17.99 -1.25
CA ARG A 4 -24.16 -17.74 -1.03
C ARG A 4 -23.37 -17.48 -2.31
N SER A 5 -23.79 -18.05 -3.43
CA SER A 5 -23.05 -17.92 -4.71
C SER A 5 -23.23 -16.55 -5.38
N HIS A 6 -24.36 -15.86 -5.15
CA HIS A 6 -24.60 -14.52 -5.70
C HIS A 6 -23.80 -13.45 -4.98
N GLY A 7 -23.63 -13.57 -3.67
CA GLY A 7 -22.81 -12.65 -2.87
C GLY A 7 -21.32 -12.74 -3.22
N GLU A 8 -20.79 -13.96 -3.38
CA GLU A 8 -19.40 -14.17 -3.76
C GLU A 8 -19.08 -13.63 -5.16
N SER A 9 -19.96 -13.86 -6.12
CA SER A 9 -19.78 -13.35 -7.49
C SER A 9 -19.80 -11.83 -7.55
N ALA A 10 -20.72 -11.17 -6.85
CA ALA A 10 -20.77 -9.70 -6.80
C ALA A 10 -19.54 -9.09 -6.13
N LEU A 11 -18.98 -9.77 -5.14
CA LEU A 11 -17.80 -9.33 -4.39
C LEU A 11 -16.50 -9.50 -5.18
N VAL A 12 -16.38 -10.57 -5.93
CA VAL A 12 -15.28 -10.79 -6.87
C VAL A 12 -15.28 -9.67 -7.92
N GLN A 13 -16.45 -9.36 -8.50
CA GLN A 13 -16.60 -8.26 -9.45
C GLN A 13 -16.23 -6.88 -8.88
N PHE A 14 -16.58 -6.62 -7.62
CA PHE A 14 -16.22 -5.33 -6.98
C PHE A 14 -14.70 -5.21 -6.72
N SER A 15 -14.08 -6.27 -6.25
CA SER A 15 -12.63 -6.33 -6.03
C SER A 15 -11.86 -6.22 -7.35
N GLU A 16 -12.35 -6.87 -8.41
CA GLU A 16 -11.80 -6.75 -9.76
C GLU A 16 -11.95 -5.33 -10.32
N ARG A 17 -13.07 -4.66 -10.04
CA ARG A 17 -13.28 -3.25 -10.44
C ARG A 17 -12.31 -2.30 -9.73
N LEU A 18 -11.98 -2.53 -8.47
CA LEU A 18 -11.01 -1.72 -7.73
C LEU A 18 -9.59 -1.90 -8.29
N THR A 19 -9.18 -3.13 -8.57
CA THR A 19 -7.87 -3.41 -9.19
C THR A 19 -7.80 -2.94 -10.65
N ASN A 20 -8.93 -2.92 -11.35
CA ASN A 20 -9.05 -2.44 -12.73
C ASN A 20 -9.28 -0.93 -12.85
N SER A 21 -9.38 -0.21 -11.73
CA SER A 21 -9.66 1.22 -11.74
C SER A 21 -8.47 2.04 -12.24
N ALA A 22 -8.76 3.24 -12.79
CA ALA A 22 -7.72 4.22 -13.13
C ALA A 22 -6.89 4.62 -11.90
N ALA A 23 -7.49 4.59 -10.71
CA ALA A 23 -6.80 4.85 -9.44
C ALA A 23 -5.69 3.83 -9.16
N PHE A 24 -5.91 2.54 -9.44
CA PHE A 24 -4.86 1.53 -9.33
C PHE A 24 -3.71 1.79 -10.31
N GLY A 25 -4.01 2.14 -11.56
CA GLY A 25 -3.00 2.47 -12.56
C GLY A 25 -2.13 3.67 -12.15
N THR A 26 -2.73 4.68 -11.56
CA THR A 26 -2.02 5.84 -11.00
C THR A 26 -1.14 5.44 -9.82
N LEU A 27 -1.66 4.63 -8.89
CA LEU A 27 -0.92 4.13 -7.74
C LEU A 27 0.27 3.25 -8.15
N PHE A 28 0.08 2.39 -9.15
CA PHE A 28 1.13 1.54 -9.70
C PHE A 28 2.27 2.40 -10.27
N ARG A 29 1.94 3.40 -11.08
CA ARG A 29 2.92 4.32 -11.66
C ARG A 29 3.66 5.09 -10.57
N GLU A 30 2.94 5.68 -9.62
CA GLU A 30 3.53 6.37 -8.47
C GLU A 30 4.53 5.48 -7.72
N GLY A 31 4.19 4.21 -7.51
CA GLY A 31 5.06 3.24 -6.84
C GLY A 31 6.32 2.90 -7.64
N MET A 32 6.20 2.64 -8.93
CA MET A 32 7.35 2.30 -9.77
C MET A 32 8.28 3.50 -9.98
N ASP A 33 7.73 4.69 -10.18
CA ASP A 33 8.51 5.94 -10.29
C ASP A 33 9.29 6.19 -8.99
N LEU A 34 8.68 5.96 -7.83
CA LEU A 34 9.34 6.13 -6.54
C LEU A 34 10.47 5.10 -6.32
N VAL A 35 10.29 3.87 -6.76
CA VAL A 35 11.35 2.84 -6.74
C VAL A 35 12.53 3.27 -7.60
N GLU A 36 12.28 3.72 -8.82
CA GLU A 36 13.31 4.16 -9.76
C GLU A 36 14.07 5.40 -9.25
N GLU A 37 13.33 6.40 -8.78
CA GLU A 37 13.90 7.62 -8.20
C GLU A 37 14.77 7.32 -6.98
N THR A 38 14.30 6.44 -6.10
CA THR A 38 15.06 6.03 -4.91
C THR A 38 16.34 5.30 -5.27
N ALA A 39 16.29 4.38 -6.22
CA ALA A 39 17.47 3.66 -6.70
C ALA A 39 18.49 4.63 -7.31
N ALA A 40 18.05 5.55 -8.15
CA ALA A 40 18.91 6.58 -8.76
C ALA A 40 19.56 7.50 -7.70
N TYR A 41 18.79 7.90 -6.69
CA TYR A 41 19.30 8.72 -5.60
C TYR A 41 20.37 7.98 -4.78
N LEU A 42 20.07 6.77 -4.33
CA LEU A 42 20.97 5.98 -3.48
C LEU A 42 22.26 5.57 -4.22
N ASP A 43 22.20 5.36 -5.52
CA ASP A 43 23.37 5.07 -6.35
C ASP A 43 24.16 6.30 -6.81
N GLY A 44 23.53 7.45 -6.80
CA GLY A 44 24.08 8.72 -7.29
C GLY A 44 24.34 9.73 -6.17
N ALA A 45 23.55 10.80 -6.14
CA ALA A 45 23.69 11.93 -5.22
C ALA A 45 23.74 11.51 -3.76
N GLY A 46 22.95 10.52 -3.36
CA GLY A 46 22.90 10.01 -2.00
C GLY A 46 24.23 9.47 -1.50
N ARG A 47 25.01 8.80 -2.35
CA ARG A 47 26.36 8.34 -2.00
C ARG A 47 27.31 9.49 -1.68
N THR A 48 27.22 10.56 -2.42
CA THR A 48 28.06 11.74 -2.22
C THR A 48 27.65 12.46 -0.93
N GLU A 49 26.37 12.65 -0.72
CA GLU A 49 25.84 13.29 0.49
C GLU A 49 26.14 12.47 1.75
N ALA A 50 26.03 11.14 1.69
CA ALA A 50 26.33 10.24 2.80
C ALA A 50 27.77 10.36 3.29
N LYS A 51 28.74 10.57 2.40
CA LYS A 51 30.16 10.74 2.74
C LYS A 51 30.46 12.03 3.50
N ALA A 52 29.60 13.04 3.37
CA ALA A 52 29.73 14.33 4.03
C ALA A 52 29.07 14.39 5.42
N LEU A 53 28.33 13.33 5.82
CA LEU A 53 27.61 13.28 7.08
C LEU A 53 28.52 12.94 8.27
N ASP A 54 28.18 13.48 9.43
CA ASP A 54 28.77 13.05 10.69
C ASP A 54 28.48 11.57 10.96
N ARG A 55 29.34 10.90 11.73
CA ARG A 55 29.27 9.46 11.95
C ARG A 55 27.91 8.98 12.46
N SER A 56 27.30 9.70 13.40
CA SER A 56 25.97 9.34 13.95
C SER A 56 24.88 9.47 12.91
N VAL A 57 24.89 10.54 12.12
CA VAL A 57 23.94 10.79 11.03
C VAL A 57 24.18 9.82 9.88
N SER A 58 25.42 9.47 9.59
CA SER A 58 25.76 8.46 8.57
C SER A 58 25.20 7.08 8.90
N LEU A 59 25.20 6.69 10.17
CA LEU A 59 24.56 5.43 10.61
C LEU A 59 23.05 5.49 10.43
N THR A 60 22.42 6.60 10.77
CA THR A 60 20.99 6.83 10.54
C THR A 60 20.65 6.79 9.04
N TYR A 61 21.49 7.43 8.21
CA TYR A 61 21.36 7.38 6.76
C TYR A 61 21.33 5.93 6.24
N ALA A 62 22.28 5.11 6.66
CA ALA A 62 22.34 3.70 6.26
C ALA A 62 21.10 2.92 6.71
N THR A 63 20.69 3.09 7.96
CA THR A 63 19.52 2.40 8.52
C THR A 63 18.23 2.80 7.81
N GLU A 64 17.99 4.10 7.62
CA GLU A 64 16.77 4.59 6.97
C GLU A 64 16.74 4.28 5.47
N SER A 65 17.89 4.28 4.79
CA SER A 65 18.00 3.81 3.41
C SER A 65 17.62 2.34 3.26
N MET A 66 18.04 1.48 4.20
CA MET A 66 17.65 0.06 4.22
C MET A 66 16.15 -0.10 4.49
N ARG A 67 15.60 0.64 5.44
CA ARG A 67 14.16 0.63 5.74
C ARG A 67 13.32 1.09 4.54
N LEU A 68 13.75 2.17 3.90
CA LEU A 68 13.13 2.69 2.68
C LEU A 68 13.14 1.65 1.55
N THR A 69 14.29 1.04 1.29
CA THR A 69 14.45 0.00 0.27
C THR A 69 13.54 -1.20 0.56
N THR A 70 13.51 -1.69 1.78
CA THR A 70 12.64 -2.80 2.19
C THR A 70 11.18 -2.45 2.00
N ARG A 71 10.75 -1.26 2.41
CA ARG A 71 9.38 -0.77 2.22
C ARG A 71 8.99 -0.74 0.76
N LEU A 72 9.85 -0.18 -0.09
CA LEU A 72 9.59 -0.08 -1.52
C LEU A 72 9.56 -1.45 -2.20
N MET A 73 10.40 -2.39 -1.81
CA MET A 73 10.34 -3.78 -2.32
C MET A 73 9.02 -4.46 -1.97
N GLN A 74 8.52 -4.27 -0.76
CA GLN A 74 7.23 -4.82 -0.33
C GLN A 74 6.06 -4.17 -1.11
N LEU A 75 6.09 -2.85 -1.28
CA LEU A 75 5.08 -2.12 -2.05
C LEU A 75 5.10 -2.52 -3.53
N ALA A 76 6.28 -2.62 -4.14
CA ALA A 76 6.43 -3.07 -5.53
C ALA A 76 5.90 -4.50 -5.72
N SER A 77 6.18 -5.41 -4.80
CA SER A 77 5.67 -6.77 -4.83
C SER A 77 4.14 -6.81 -4.78
N TRP A 78 3.53 -6.03 -3.90
CA TRP A 78 2.08 -5.91 -3.80
C TRP A 78 1.46 -5.36 -5.09
N LEU A 79 2.04 -4.28 -5.62
CA LEU A 79 1.58 -3.64 -6.85
C LEU A 79 1.68 -4.59 -8.07
N LEU A 80 2.77 -5.35 -8.18
CA LEU A 80 2.97 -6.31 -9.26
C LEU A 80 2.00 -7.49 -9.17
N LEU A 81 1.72 -8.01 -7.96
CA LEU A 81 0.72 -9.06 -7.76
C LEU A 81 -0.67 -8.62 -8.22
N HIS A 82 -1.08 -7.41 -7.84
CA HIS A 82 -2.40 -6.90 -8.20
C HIS A 82 -2.48 -6.46 -9.66
N ARG A 83 -1.37 -6.06 -10.27
CA ARG A 83 -1.30 -5.88 -11.71
C ARG A 83 -1.50 -7.20 -12.46
N ALA A 84 -0.89 -8.30 -12.02
CA ALA A 84 -1.09 -9.62 -12.59
C ALA A 84 -2.56 -10.06 -12.50
N VAL A 85 -3.25 -9.73 -11.40
CA VAL A 85 -4.71 -9.94 -11.29
C VAL A 85 -5.47 -9.12 -12.33
N LYS A 86 -5.13 -7.86 -12.50
CA LYS A 86 -5.75 -6.98 -13.48
C LYS A 86 -5.57 -7.49 -14.92
N GLU A 87 -4.40 -8.01 -15.23
CA GLU A 87 -4.06 -8.53 -16.56
C GLU A 87 -4.62 -9.95 -16.81
N GLY A 88 -5.29 -10.55 -15.82
CA GLY A 88 -5.86 -11.88 -15.90
C GLY A 88 -4.85 -13.03 -15.80
N GLU A 89 -3.60 -12.73 -15.48
CA GLU A 89 -2.54 -13.72 -15.31
C GLU A 89 -2.65 -14.50 -14.00
N MET A 90 -3.36 -13.94 -13.04
CA MET A 90 -3.50 -14.45 -11.68
C MET A 90 -4.90 -14.17 -11.15
N THR A 91 -5.46 -15.11 -10.37
CA THR A 91 -6.70 -14.86 -9.63
C THR A 91 -6.44 -14.05 -8.35
N LEU A 92 -7.45 -13.34 -7.86
CA LEU A 92 -7.35 -12.62 -6.58
C LEU A 92 -6.99 -13.56 -5.41
N SER A 93 -7.52 -14.79 -5.43
CA SER A 93 -7.21 -15.82 -4.43
C SER A 93 -5.73 -16.24 -4.46
N GLN A 94 -5.18 -16.38 -5.65
CA GLN A 94 -3.75 -16.67 -5.82
C GLN A 94 -2.88 -15.50 -5.34
N ALA A 95 -3.24 -14.27 -5.72
CA ALA A 95 -2.55 -13.06 -5.26
C ALA A 95 -2.58 -12.95 -3.74
N ASN A 96 -3.70 -13.25 -3.10
CA ASN A 96 -3.81 -13.23 -1.64
C ASN A 96 -2.89 -14.25 -0.95
N ARG A 97 -2.73 -15.43 -1.53
CA ARG A 97 -1.78 -16.45 -1.04
C ARG A 97 -0.31 -15.99 -1.17
N GLU A 98 0.03 -15.39 -2.29
CA GLU A 98 1.38 -14.83 -2.50
C GLU A 98 1.63 -13.61 -1.62
N LYS A 99 0.63 -12.75 -1.43
CA LYS A 99 0.68 -11.59 -0.52
C LYS A 99 1.06 -11.97 0.91
N THR A 100 0.60 -13.11 1.43
CA THR A 100 0.95 -13.55 2.79
C THR A 100 2.45 -13.79 2.97
N LYS A 101 3.17 -14.04 1.89
CA LYS A 101 4.64 -14.14 1.87
C LYS A 101 5.32 -12.77 1.88
N VAL A 102 4.60 -11.72 1.47
CA VAL A 102 5.08 -10.34 1.43
C VAL A 102 4.51 -9.60 2.64
N LYS A 103 5.33 -9.38 3.65
CA LYS A 103 4.92 -8.63 4.84
C LYS A 103 4.94 -7.13 4.52
N LEU A 104 3.76 -6.50 4.48
CA LEU A 104 3.64 -5.02 4.38
C LEU A 104 3.99 -4.30 5.71
N SER A 105 4.76 -4.94 6.55
CA SER A 105 5.18 -4.45 7.86
C SER A 105 6.62 -3.94 7.82
N ALA A 106 6.93 -3.03 6.90
CA ALA A 106 8.20 -2.32 7.01
C ALA A 106 8.26 -1.62 8.37
N ALA A 107 9.41 -1.71 9.02
CA ALA A 107 9.63 -1.02 10.27
C ALA A 107 9.29 0.47 10.14
N ASP A 108 8.66 1.02 11.16
CA ASP A 108 8.43 2.46 11.23
C ASP A 108 9.76 3.20 11.17
N PRO A 109 9.79 4.44 10.65
CA PRO A 109 10.99 5.25 10.65
C PRO A 109 11.53 5.44 12.07
N GLY A 110 12.80 5.73 12.15
CA GLY A 110 13.45 6.07 13.43
C GLY A 110 12.90 7.35 14.05
N PRO A 111 13.47 7.78 15.19
CA PRO A 111 13.07 9.02 15.84
C PRO A 111 13.15 10.24 14.91
N ASP A 112 12.15 11.11 14.94
CA ASP A 112 12.01 12.25 14.03
C ASP A 112 13.23 13.19 14.08
N ASP A 113 13.80 13.41 15.27
CA ASP A 113 14.98 14.27 15.47
C ASP A 113 16.23 13.76 14.73
N MET A 114 16.34 12.47 14.51
CA MET A 114 17.43 11.87 13.73
C MET A 114 17.15 11.93 12.23
N ILE A 115 15.89 11.77 11.81
CA ILE A 115 15.48 11.87 10.41
C ILE A 115 15.66 13.30 9.89
N GLU A 116 15.35 14.30 10.68
CA GLU A 116 15.52 15.72 10.31
C GLU A 116 16.98 16.10 9.99
N LYS A 117 17.96 15.33 10.45
CA LYS A 117 19.38 15.53 10.14
C LYS A 117 19.82 14.89 8.82
N LEU A 118 18.98 14.06 8.22
CA LEU A 118 19.27 13.41 6.96
C LEU A 118 19.22 14.40 5.77
N PRO A 119 19.87 14.09 4.65
CA PRO A 119 19.69 14.86 3.43
C PRO A 119 18.22 15.04 3.07
N GLN A 120 17.85 16.24 2.63
CA GLN A 120 16.46 16.59 2.36
C GLN A 120 15.80 15.65 1.34
N GLN A 121 16.53 15.24 0.32
CA GLN A 121 16.00 14.32 -0.68
C GLN A 121 15.67 12.94 -0.10
N LEU A 122 16.49 12.44 0.84
CA LEU A 122 16.20 11.18 1.53
C LEU A 122 14.97 11.31 2.42
N GLN A 123 14.82 12.43 3.15
CA GLN A 123 13.62 12.70 3.95
C GLN A 123 12.35 12.70 3.08
N ASP A 124 12.41 13.34 1.92
CA ASP A 124 11.28 13.38 0.96
C ASP A 124 10.91 11.97 0.46
N LEU A 125 11.88 11.17 0.05
CA LEU A 125 11.68 9.79 -0.39
C LEU A 125 11.05 8.92 0.71
N ILE A 126 11.51 9.06 1.95
CA ILE A 126 10.94 8.35 3.11
C ILE A 126 9.47 8.75 3.29
N GLY A 127 9.18 10.05 3.34
CA GLY A 127 7.81 10.55 3.52
C GLY A 127 6.85 10.07 2.42
N ARG A 128 7.27 10.15 1.17
CA ARG A 128 6.50 9.68 0.02
C ARG A 128 6.26 8.16 0.06
N SER A 129 7.26 7.39 0.47
CA SER A 129 7.11 5.93 0.61
C SER A 129 6.11 5.55 1.71
N MET A 130 6.06 6.29 2.79
CA MET A 130 5.11 6.09 3.87
C MET A 130 3.68 6.46 3.45
N ALA A 131 3.52 7.56 2.70
CA ALA A 131 2.24 7.96 2.13
C ALA A 131 1.72 6.90 1.14
N LEU A 132 2.59 6.38 0.27
CA LEU A 132 2.26 5.29 -0.64
C LEU A 132 1.86 4.02 0.12
N GLN A 133 2.61 3.65 1.15
CA GLN A 133 2.29 2.49 2.00
C GLN A 133 0.90 2.62 2.63
N SER A 134 0.53 3.81 3.10
CA SER A 134 -0.79 4.07 3.66
C SER A 134 -1.91 3.91 2.63
N LYS A 135 -1.69 4.36 1.39
CA LYS A 135 -2.63 4.17 0.28
C LYS A 135 -2.80 2.69 -0.06
N VAL A 136 -1.67 1.96 -0.17
CA VAL A 136 -1.67 0.52 -0.47
C VAL A 136 -2.36 -0.27 0.63
N ARG A 137 -2.08 -0.01 1.90
CA ARG A 137 -2.73 -0.69 3.02
C ARG A 137 -4.25 -0.49 3.03
N ARG A 138 -4.72 0.72 2.76
CA ARG A 138 -6.17 0.99 2.66
C ARG A 138 -6.81 0.22 1.52
N LEU A 139 -6.17 0.21 0.35
CA LEU A 139 -6.67 -0.54 -0.79
C LEU A 139 -6.61 -2.06 -0.55
N ASP A 140 -5.57 -2.55 0.08
CA ASP A 140 -5.40 -3.95 0.45
C ASP A 140 -6.51 -4.44 1.38
N VAL A 141 -6.82 -3.69 2.43
CA VAL A 141 -7.95 -3.99 3.33
C VAL A 141 -9.27 -4.02 2.55
N THR A 142 -9.49 -3.06 1.65
CA THR A 142 -10.72 -2.98 0.86
C THR A 142 -10.86 -4.17 -0.10
N ILE A 143 -9.77 -4.58 -0.77
CA ILE A 143 -9.79 -5.67 -1.73
C ILE A 143 -9.94 -7.03 -1.05
N HIS A 144 -9.26 -7.24 0.06
CA HIS A 144 -9.16 -8.54 0.74
C HIS A 144 -10.05 -8.69 1.99
N ALA A 145 -10.80 -7.64 2.36
CA ALA A 145 -11.71 -7.70 3.50
C ALA A 145 -12.82 -8.74 3.27
N PRO A 146 -13.30 -9.43 4.32
CA PRO A 146 -14.50 -10.26 4.25
C PRO A 146 -15.71 -9.48 3.73
N ALA A 147 -16.64 -10.16 3.05
CA ALA A 147 -17.80 -9.54 2.43
C ALA A 147 -18.62 -8.62 3.34
N ALA A 148 -18.79 -9.02 4.60
CA ALA A 148 -19.55 -8.25 5.60
C ALA A 148 -18.86 -6.94 6.00
N GLU A 149 -17.52 -6.93 6.12
CA GLU A 149 -16.76 -5.74 6.45
C GLU A 149 -16.66 -4.76 5.26
N ARG A 150 -16.60 -5.28 4.03
CA ARG A 150 -16.60 -4.45 2.82
C ARG A 150 -17.91 -3.70 2.62
N ALA A 151 -19.04 -4.32 2.93
CA ALA A 151 -20.36 -3.67 2.90
C ALA A 151 -20.44 -2.52 3.92
N ALA A 152 -19.82 -2.67 5.08
CA ALA A 152 -19.75 -1.62 6.11
C ALA A 152 -18.84 -0.45 5.73
N ILE A 153 -17.74 -0.73 5.04
CA ILE A 153 -16.77 0.30 4.60
C ILE A 153 -17.25 1.02 3.33
N GLY A 154 -18.00 0.32 2.45
CA GLY A 154 -18.37 0.80 1.13
C GLY A 154 -19.62 1.68 1.07
N ASN A 155 -20.44 1.74 2.12
CA ASN A 155 -21.69 2.52 2.10
C ASN A 155 -21.92 3.28 3.41
N PRO A 156 -21.61 4.57 3.46
CA PRO A 156 -21.86 5.40 4.65
C PRO A 156 -23.35 5.56 4.99
N LEU A 157 -24.24 5.11 4.10
CA LEU A 157 -25.70 5.18 4.29
C LEU A 157 -26.27 3.94 5.00
N VAL A 158 -25.52 2.85 5.13
CA VAL A 158 -25.99 1.62 5.80
C VAL A 158 -26.45 1.88 7.25
N PRO A 159 -25.72 2.63 8.08
CA PRO A 159 -26.21 2.97 9.42
C PRO A 159 -27.48 3.80 9.41
N GLN A 160 -27.64 4.68 8.42
CA GLN A 160 -28.84 5.52 8.27
C GLN A 160 -30.04 4.72 7.79
N LEU A 161 -29.84 3.81 6.84
CA LEU A 161 -30.87 2.89 6.37
C LEU A 161 -31.35 1.94 7.48
N ASN A 162 -30.45 1.44 8.30
CA ASN A 162 -30.80 0.58 9.44
C ASN A 162 -31.58 1.35 10.50
N ARG A 163 -31.28 2.65 10.75
CA ARG A 163 -32.07 3.53 11.64
C ARG A 163 -33.47 3.79 11.08
N LEU A 164 -33.57 4.05 9.79
CA LEU A 164 -34.85 4.23 9.10
C LEU A 164 -35.71 2.96 9.20
N LYS A 165 -35.12 1.80 8.89
CA LYS A 165 -35.82 0.51 8.97
C LYS A 165 -36.33 0.24 10.38
N ALA A 166 -35.51 0.44 11.40
CA ALA A 166 -35.91 0.29 12.80
C ALA A 166 -37.00 1.27 13.24
N ALA A 167 -37.13 2.44 12.60
CA ALA A 167 -38.19 3.41 12.88
C ALA A 167 -39.52 3.04 12.24
N PHE A 168 -39.54 2.26 11.16
CA PHE A 168 -40.76 1.82 10.46
C PHE A 168 -41.24 0.41 10.85
N GLU A 169 -40.44 -0.35 11.59
CA GLU A 169 -40.82 -1.68 12.11
C GLU A 169 -41.44 -1.62 13.53
N ARG A 170 -41.87 -0.44 13.98
CA ARG A 170 -42.63 -0.26 15.25
C ARG A 170 -44.14 -0.21 15.00
#